data_b427f6f69f7691a9a4e48c6cfc805aa6
#
_entry.id   b427f6f69f7691a9a4e48c6cfc805aa6
#
_cell.length_a   1.000
_cell.length_b   1.000
_cell.length_c   1.000
_cell.angle_alpha   90.00
_cell.angle_beta   90.00
_cell.angle_gamma   90.00
#
_symmetry.space_group_name_H-M   'P 1'
#
loop_
_entity.id
_entity.type
_entity.pdbx_description
1 polymer ?
#
loop_
_entity_poly.entity_id
_entity_poly.type
_entity_poly.pdbx_seq_one_letter_code
_entity_poly.pdbx_strand_id
1 'polypeptide(L)'
;MRSLLRTLERATLRDIALVCLADALVGASFGAISVSGGLPLWVPVAMSLLVFAGGSQFAAVGVVLSGGGALAAVVTGLVLNARLLPFGFTVADALDGPRWRRLLGAQLLTDESAAFTLLESDPRRRRAAYWVCGFALFAVWNAAVVVGAAAGGLIGDTDALGLDAAFPAVLLALVLPALGDRRTRTAALVGAAVAVAATPYVPAGLPVLLALVGLLFAGRPAAPEQAPEQAPKQTPEQAPEAVPAASGAATGAGNAPGSQSVPLTEEVRRCP
;
A
#
# COMPACT_ATOMS: atom_id res chain seq x y z
N MET A 1 -18.96 -7.34 -6.97
CA MET A 1 -17.76 -6.94 -7.74
C MET A 1 -18.07 -5.94 -8.86
N ARG A 2 -18.99 -6.17 -9.79
CA ARG A 2 -19.27 -5.21 -10.89
C ARG A 2 -19.62 -3.79 -10.43
N SER A 3 -20.33 -3.63 -9.31
CA SER A 3 -20.62 -2.31 -8.73
C SER A 3 -19.39 -1.62 -8.15
N LEU A 4 -18.50 -2.36 -7.50
CA LEU A 4 -17.25 -1.83 -6.93
C LEU A 4 -16.30 -1.35 -8.03
N LEU A 5 -16.16 -2.10 -9.13
CA LEU A 5 -15.33 -1.70 -10.27
C LEU A 5 -15.84 -0.41 -10.95
N ARG A 6 -17.16 -0.17 -10.96
CA ARG A 6 -17.74 1.07 -11.50
C ARG A 6 -17.55 2.29 -10.59
N THR A 7 -17.20 2.08 -9.33
CA THR A 7 -17.00 3.16 -8.35
C THR A 7 -15.59 3.76 -8.48
N LEU A 8 -14.63 2.99 -9.00
CA LEU A 8 -13.25 3.42 -9.16
C LEU A 8 -13.01 4.06 -10.53
N GLU A 9 -12.08 4.99 -10.56
CA GLU A 9 -11.59 5.60 -11.79
C GLU A 9 -10.77 4.61 -12.61
N ARG A 10 -10.76 4.77 -13.92
CA ARG A 10 -9.97 3.92 -14.82
C ARG A 10 -8.48 3.98 -14.53
N ALA A 11 -7.99 5.13 -14.07
CA ALA A 11 -6.60 5.30 -13.64
C ALA A 11 -6.27 4.39 -12.46
N THR A 12 -7.07 4.43 -11.39
CA THR A 12 -6.89 3.57 -10.20
C THR A 12 -6.93 2.08 -10.58
N LEU A 13 -7.86 1.67 -11.45
CA LEU A 13 -7.94 0.28 -11.91
C LEU A 13 -6.70 -0.15 -12.71
N ARG A 14 -6.17 0.73 -13.56
CA ARG A 14 -4.93 0.48 -14.29
C ARG A 14 -3.76 0.32 -13.34
N ASP A 15 -3.64 1.18 -12.34
CA ASP A 15 -2.54 1.16 -11.38
C ASP A 15 -2.60 -0.11 -10.52
N ILE A 16 -3.80 -0.53 -10.08
CA ILE A 16 -4.00 -1.83 -9.42
C ILE A 16 -3.55 -2.98 -10.34
N ALA A 17 -3.90 -2.95 -11.62
CA ALA A 17 -3.49 -3.99 -12.56
C ALA A 17 -1.97 -4.05 -12.77
N LEU A 18 -1.28 -2.91 -12.80
CA LEU A 18 0.18 -2.85 -12.89
C LEU A 18 0.86 -3.42 -11.65
N VAL A 19 0.33 -3.11 -10.46
CA VAL A 19 0.83 -3.69 -9.20
C VAL A 19 0.57 -5.19 -9.16
N CYS A 20 -0.61 -5.65 -9.56
CA CYS A 20 -0.89 -7.09 -9.70
C CYS A 20 0.07 -7.80 -10.65
N LEU A 21 0.46 -7.16 -11.76
CA LEU A 21 1.44 -7.74 -12.69
C LEU A 21 2.83 -7.88 -12.05
N ALA A 22 3.27 -6.86 -11.31
CA ALA A 22 4.52 -6.91 -10.56
C ALA A 22 4.48 -8.02 -9.50
N ASP A 23 3.39 -8.09 -8.73
CA ASP A 23 3.17 -9.12 -7.72
C ASP A 23 3.10 -10.54 -8.31
N ALA A 24 2.57 -10.70 -9.53
CA ALA A 24 2.59 -11.97 -10.23
C ALA A 24 4.01 -12.48 -10.46
N LEU A 25 4.93 -11.61 -10.86
CA LEU A 25 6.34 -11.98 -11.07
C LEU A 25 6.99 -12.38 -9.75
N VAL A 26 6.74 -11.62 -8.68
CA VAL A 26 7.25 -11.90 -7.33
C VAL A 26 6.66 -13.20 -6.78
N GLY A 27 5.36 -13.42 -6.93
CA GLY A 27 4.68 -14.64 -6.49
C GLY A 27 5.16 -15.89 -7.23
N ALA A 28 5.37 -15.78 -8.54
CA ALA A 28 5.95 -16.88 -9.32
C ALA A 28 7.39 -17.19 -8.86
N SER A 29 8.20 -16.16 -8.59
CA SER A 29 9.55 -16.32 -8.05
C SER A 29 9.52 -17.01 -6.68
N PHE A 30 8.57 -16.62 -5.77
CA PHE A 30 8.39 -17.27 -4.49
C PHE A 30 8.09 -18.77 -4.63
N GLY A 31 7.14 -19.13 -5.50
CA GLY A 31 6.79 -20.51 -5.76
C GLY A 31 7.95 -21.32 -6.30
N ALA A 32 8.64 -20.79 -7.31
CA ALA A 32 9.78 -21.45 -7.95
C ALA A 32 10.93 -21.67 -6.96
N ILE A 33 11.37 -20.63 -6.24
CA ILE A 33 12.46 -20.70 -5.25
C ILE A 33 12.14 -21.67 -4.12
N SER A 34 10.90 -21.68 -3.64
CA SER A 34 10.48 -22.58 -2.56
C SER A 34 10.63 -24.05 -2.97
N VAL A 35 10.14 -24.41 -4.16
CA VAL A 35 10.16 -25.81 -4.62
C VAL A 35 11.57 -26.22 -5.09
N SER A 36 12.28 -25.36 -5.80
CA SER A 36 13.66 -25.65 -6.20
C SER A 36 14.60 -25.76 -4.99
N GLY A 37 14.31 -25.04 -3.89
CA GLY A 37 15.02 -25.18 -2.63
C GLY A 37 14.69 -26.45 -1.84
N GLY A 38 13.83 -27.34 -2.39
CA GLY A 38 13.50 -28.63 -1.78
C GLY A 38 12.22 -28.69 -0.97
N LEU A 39 11.44 -27.60 -0.91
CA LEU A 39 10.14 -27.66 -0.26
C LEU A 39 9.08 -28.34 -1.15
N PRO A 40 8.21 -29.20 -0.60
CA PRO A 40 7.13 -29.78 -1.38
C PRO A 40 6.16 -28.71 -1.85
N LEU A 41 5.62 -28.86 -3.07
CA LEU A 41 4.77 -27.91 -3.78
C LEU A 41 3.61 -27.35 -2.91
N TRP A 42 3.03 -28.19 -2.06
CA TRP A 42 1.91 -27.78 -1.21
C TRP A 42 2.29 -26.72 -0.17
N VAL A 43 3.58 -26.63 0.23
CA VAL A 43 4.04 -25.67 1.26
C VAL A 43 3.92 -24.22 0.77
N PRO A 44 4.53 -23.79 -0.34
CA PRO A 44 4.36 -22.43 -0.83
C PRO A 44 2.89 -22.10 -1.16
N VAL A 45 2.12 -23.08 -1.66
CA VAL A 45 0.69 -22.89 -1.94
C VAL A 45 -0.10 -22.68 -0.64
N ALA A 46 0.11 -23.50 0.37
CA ALA A 46 -0.54 -23.31 1.67
C ALA A 46 -0.15 -21.99 2.33
N MET A 47 1.12 -21.62 2.28
CA MET A 47 1.58 -20.33 2.78
C MET A 47 0.91 -19.16 2.03
N SER A 48 0.79 -19.23 0.71
CA SER A 48 0.17 -18.15 -0.07
C SER A 48 -1.32 -17.98 0.22
N LEU A 49 -2.03 -19.08 0.50
CA LEU A 49 -3.45 -19.04 0.86
C LEU A 49 -3.69 -18.55 2.29
N LEU A 50 -2.85 -18.96 3.24
CA LEU A 50 -3.09 -18.77 4.68
C LEU A 50 -2.39 -17.52 5.23
N VAL A 51 -1.19 -17.22 4.77
CA VAL A 51 -0.38 -16.09 5.26
C VAL A 51 -0.59 -14.86 4.39
N PHE A 52 -0.59 -15.02 3.08
CA PHE A 52 -0.79 -13.96 2.08
C PHE A 52 0.00 -12.66 2.39
N ALA A 53 1.29 -12.79 2.64
CA ALA A 53 2.19 -11.69 2.94
C ALA A 53 3.57 -11.98 2.34
N GLY A 54 3.81 -11.50 1.13
CA GLY A 54 4.98 -11.84 0.32
C GLY A 54 6.30 -11.76 1.08
N GLY A 55 6.63 -10.61 1.68
CA GLY A 55 7.87 -10.43 2.43
C GLY A 55 8.05 -11.42 3.59
N SER A 56 6.97 -11.70 4.33
CA SER A 56 7.00 -12.68 5.43
C SER A 56 7.15 -14.11 4.94
N GLN A 57 6.53 -14.44 3.81
CA GLN A 57 6.62 -15.75 3.18
C GLN A 57 8.05 -16.01 2.68
N PHE A 58 8.66 -15.07 1.96
CA PHE A 58 10.05 -15.16 1.52
C PHE A 58 11.01 -15.30 2.71
N ALA A 59 10.84 -14.49 3.75
CA ALA A 59 11.72 -14.55 4.91
C ALA A 59 11.58 -15.88 5.67
N ALA A 60 10.35 -16.39 5.86
CA ALA A 60 10.12 -17.66 6.51
C ALA A 60 10.72 -18.83 5.71
N VAL A 61 10.52 -18.84 4.39
CA VAL A 61 11.13 -19.85 3.50
C VAL A 61 12.65 -19.75 3.53
N GLY A 62 13.21 -18.53 3.48
CA GLY A 62 14.64 -18.30 3.56
C GLY A 62 15.26 -18.87 4.85
N VAL A 63 14.59 -18.70 6.01
CA VAL A 63 15.02 -19.29 7.27
C VAL A 63 15.02 -20.83 7.17
N VAL A 64 13.97 -21.43 6.62
CA VAL A 64 13.88 -22.89 6.46
C VAL A 64 14.96 -23.43 5.54
N LEU A 65 15.15 -22.80 4.37
CA LEU A 65 16.15 -23.23 3.37
C LEU A 65 17.59 -23.04 3.88
N SER A 66 17.83 -22.09 4.78
CA SER A 66 19.12 -21.92 5.46
C SER A 66 19.35 -22.89 6.62
N GLY A 67 18.49 -23.89 6.81
CA GLY A 67 18.59 -24.87 7.89
C GLY A 67 18.02 -24.38 9.23
N GLY A 68 17.29 -23.25 9.25
CA GLY A 68 16.58 -22.75 10.42
C GLY A 68 15.36 -23.59 10.77
N GLY A 69 15.05 -23.66 12.06
CA GLY A 69 13.89 -24.42 12.55
C GLY A 69 12.56 -23.74 12.23
N ALA A 70 11.47 -24.53 12.21
CA ALA A 70 10.12 -24.03 11.94
C ALA A 70 9.70 -22.88 12.90
N LEU A 71 10.11 -22.93 14.16
CA LEU A 71 9.82 -21.89 15.13
C LEU A 71 10.45 -20.54 14.71
N ALA A 72 11.71 -20.56 14.28
CA ALA A 72 12.40 -19.36 13.82
C ALA A 72 11.72 -18.79 12.56
N ALA A 73 11.29 -19.64 11.64
CA ALA A 73 10.55 -19.22 10.45
C ALA A 73 9.21 -18.55 10.80
N VAL A 74 8.44 -19.15 11.71
CA VAL A 74 7.16 -18.59 12.19
C VAL A 74 7.36 -17.26 12.89
N VAL A 75 8.33 -17.17 13.82
CA VAL A 75 8.62 -15.91 14.54
C VAL A 75 9.04 -14.82 13.55
N THR A 76 9.92 -15.13 12.60
CA THR A 76 10.34 -14.19 11.55
C THR A 76 9.14 -13.68 10.75
N GLY A 77 8.27 -14.58 10.31
CA GLY A 77 7.07 -14.22 9.57
C GLY A 77 6.12 -13.34 10.39
N LEU A 78 5.88 -13.67 11.66
CA LEU A 78 5.01 -12.88 12.56
C LEU A 78 5.57 -11.48 12.82
N VAL A 79 6.87 -11.37 13.07
CA VAL A 79 7.53 -10.07 13.29
C VAL A 79 7.40 -9.19 12.05
N LEU A 80 7.63 -9.74 10.86
CA LEU A 80 7.49 -8.97 9.61
C LEU A 80 6.03 -8.59 9.34
N ASN A 81 5.07 -9.45 9.68
CA ASN A 81 3.65 -9.15 9.52
C ASN A 81 3.14 -8.12 10.55
N ALA A 82 3.82 -7.93 11.67
CA ALA A 82 3.44 -6.92 12.66
C ALA A 82 3.37 -5.50 12.05
N ARG A 83 4.10 -5.23 10.94
CA ARG A 83 4.01 -3.97 10.19
C ARG A 83 2.60 -3.69 9.64
N LEU A 84 1.78 -4.72 9.42
CA LEU A 84 0.42 -4.57 8.92
C LEU A 84 -0.57 -4.08 9.98
N LEU A 85 -0.22 -4.15 11.28
CA LEU A 85 -1.11 -3.71 12.37
C LEU A 85 -1.52 -2.23 12.24
N PRO A 86 -0.60 -1.27 12.02
CA PRO A 86 -0.98 0.14 11.82
C PRO A 86 -1.91 0.33 10.63
N PHE A 87 -1.67 -0.39 9.52
CA PHE A 87 -2.54 -0.32 8.35
C PHE A 87 -3.95 -0.83 8.64
N GLY A 88 -4.07 -1.92 9.42
CA GLY A 88 -5.37 -2.44 9.85
C GLY A 88 -6.23 -1.40 10.56
N PHE A 89 -5.64 -0.55 11.40
CA PHE A 89 -6.35 0.56 12.05
C PHE A 89 -6.74 1.66 11.06
N THR A 90 -5.87 2.00 10.11
CA THR A 90 -6.12 3.09 9.16
C THR A 90 -7.14 2.76 8.08
N VAL A 91 -7.36 1.46 7.78
CA VAL A 91 -8.35 1.01 6.79
C VAL A 91 -9.58 0.38 7.43
N ALA A 92 -9.74 0.48 8.76
CA ALA A 92 -10.83 -0.18 9.49
C ALA A 92 -12.22 0.21 8.99
N ASP A 93 -12.38 1.45 8.52
CA ASP A 93 -13.61 1.98 7.91
C ASP A 93 -14.01 1.25 6.61
N ALA A 94 -13.03 0.78 5.83
CA ALA A 94 -13.28 -0.01 4.63
C ALA A 94 -13.75 -1.45 4.94
N LEU A 95 -13.50 -1.94 6.16
CA LEU A 95 -13.80 -3.28 6.64
C LEU A 95 -15.16 -3.41 7.33
N ASP A 96 -15.95 -2.35 7.39
CA ASP A 96 -17.25 -2.36 8.05
C ASP A 96 -18.18 -3.47 7.56
N GLY A 97 -18.84 -4.12 8.52
CA GLY A 97 -19.78 -5.20 8.24
C GLY A 97 -19.75 -6.35 9.26
N PRO A 98 -20.38 -7.47 8.95
CA PRO A 98 -20.40 -8.63 9.82
C PRO A 98 -19.00 -9.21 10.04
N ARG A 99 -18.82 -9.94 11.15
CA ARG A 99 -17.51 -10.47 11.56
C ARG A 99 -16.78 -11.27 10.48
N TRP A 100 -17.50 -12.09 9.72
CA TRP A 100 -16.88 -12.88 8.64
C TRP A 100 -16.28 -12.01 7.54
N ARG A 101 -16.94 -10.88 7.21
CA ARG A 101 -16.43 -9.92 6.22
C ARG A 101 -15.18 -9.20 6.73
N ARG A 102 -15.15 -8.87 8.03
CA ARG A 102 -13.97 -8.26 8.65
C ARG A 102 -12.78 -9.24 8.68
N LEU A 103 -13.03 -10.52 8.96
CA LEU A 103 -12.00 -11.56 8.92
C LEU A 103 -11.46 -11.75 7.49
N LEU A 104 -12.36 -11.85 6.50
CA LEU A 104 -11.96 -11.92 5.09
C LEU A 104 -11.18 -10.67 4.66
N GLY A 105 -11.63 -9.50 5.11
CA GLY A 105 -10.89 -8.25 4.86
C GLY A 105 -9.51 -8.26 5.50
N ALA A 106 -9.38 -8.71 6.75
CA ALA A 106 -8.09 -8.81 7.41
C ALA A 106 -7.11 -9.75 6.66
N GLN A 107 -7.62 -10.83 6.06
CA GLN A 107 -6.82 -11.73 5.21
C GLN A 107 -6.33 -11.04 3.92
N LEU A 108 -7.08 -10.09 3.40
CA LEU A 108 -6.75 -9.35 2.18
C LEU A 108 -5.91 -8.08 2.44
N LEU A 109 -5.53 -7.85 3.70
CA LEU A 109 -4.75 -6.68 4.07
C LEU A 109 -3.29 -6.86 3.64
N THR A 110 -2.85 -6.01 2.73
CA THR A 110 -1.46 -5.88 2.29
C THR A 110 -1.07 -4.40 2.29
N ASP A 111 0.21 -4.12 2.11
CA ASP A 111 0.73 -2.75 1.97
C ASP A 111 0.04 -2.03 0.80
N GLU A 112 -0.16 -2.73 -0.32
CA GLU A 112 -0.75 -2.22 -1.56
C GLU A 112 -2.25 -1.94 -1.36
N SER A 113 -3.00 -2.89 -0.78
CA SER A 113 -4.44 -2.71 -0.53
C SER A 113 -4.70 -1.55 0.44
N ALA A 114 -3.83 -1.36 1.44
CA ALA A 114 -3.87 -0.21 2.33
C ALA A 114 -3.52 1.08 1.59
N ALA A 115 -2.47 1.09 0.77
CA ALA A 115 -2.04 2.27 0.02
C ALA A 115 -3.14 2.77 -0.93
N PHE A 116 -3.73 1.90 -1.76
CA PHE A 116 -4.83 2.29 -2.65
C PHE A 116 -6.06 2.79 -1.88
N THR A 117 -6.33 2.23 -0.71
CA THR A 117 -7.42 2.70 0.15
C THR A 117 -7.16 4.10 0.68
N LEU A 118 -5.93 4.40 1.09
CA LEU A 118 -5.55 5.70 1.66
C LEU A 118 -5.48 6.82 0.61
N LEU A 119 -5.28 6.49 -0.66
CA LEU A 119 -5.30 7.46 -1.76
C LEU A 119 -6.71 7.99 -2.06
N GLU A 120 -7.76 7.29 -1.64
CA GLU A 120 -9.14 7.69 -1.91
C GLU A 120 -9.71 8.45 -0.71
N SER A 121 -10.31 9.62 -0.96
CA SER A 121 -10.93 10.45 0.08
C SER A 121 -12.40 10.10 0.33
N ASP A 122 -13.13 9.62 -0.69
CA ASP A 122 -14.54 9.23 -0.57
C ASP A 122 -14.67 7.85 0.08
N PRO A 123 -15.49 7.67 1.14
CA PRO A 123 -15.66 6.40 1.84
C PRO A 123 -16.10 5.24 0.96
N ARG A 124 -16.91 5.50 -0.08
CA ARG A 124 -17.35 4.47 -1.03
C ARG A 124 -16.19 4.02 -1.93
N ARG A 125 -15.37 4.96 -2.40
CA ARG A 125 -14.18 4.67 -3.20
C ARG A 125 -13.12 3.98 -2.37
N ARG A 126 -12.87 4.41 -1.13
CA ARG A 126 -11.97 3.73 -0.18
C ARG A 126 -12.32 2.25 -0.04
N ARG A 127 -13.60 1.98 0.25
CA ARG A 127 -14.09 0.59 0.34
C ARG A 127 -13.93 -0.17 -0.98
N ALA A 128 -14.22 0.46 -2.11
CA ALA A 128 -14.07 -0.16 -3.42
C ALA A 128 -12.59 -0.47 -3.72
N ALA A 129 -11.69 0.47 -3.49
CA ALA A 129 -10.25 0.31 -3.68
C ALA A 129 -9.70 -0.85 -2.86
N TYR A 130 -10.03 -0.90 -1.55
CA TYR A 130 -9.62 -1.98 -0.66
C TYR A 130 -10.01 -3.36 -1.19
N TRP A 131 -11.31 -3.55 -1.46
CA TRP A 131 -11.80 -4.86 -1.84
C TRP A 131 -11.39 -5.27 -3.26
N VAL A 132 -11.35 -4.34 -4.20
CA VAL A 132 -10.91 -4.63 -5.58
C VAL A 132 -9.42 -4.97 -5.60
N CYS A 133 -8.58 -4.15 -4.97
CA CYS A 133 -7.14 -4.38 -4.89
C CYS A 133 -6.85 -5.68 -4.13
N GLY A 134 -7.40 -5.86 -2.94
CA GLY A 134 -7.16 -7.05 -2.11
C GLY A 134 -7.55 -8.36 -2.80
N PHE A 135 -8.74 -8.43 -3.43
CA PHE A 135 -9.13 -9.63 -4.17
C PHE A 135 -8.31 -9.86 -5.44
N ALA A 136 -7.97 -8.80 -6.17
CA ALA A 136 -7.14 -8.92 -7.37
C ALA A 136 -5.75 -9.46 -7.03
N LEU A 137 -5.10 -8.85 -6.02
CA LEU A 137 -3.79 -9.29 -5.53
C LEU A 137 -3.84 -10.73 -5.00
N PHE A 138 -4.84 -11.07 -4.18
CA PHE A 138 -4.98 -12.43 -3.66
C PHE A 138 -5.09 -13.47 -4.79
N ALA A 139 -5.93 -13.21 -5.77
CA ALA A 139 -6.11 -14.13 -6.90
C ALA A 139 -4.84 -14.27 -7.74
N VAL A 140 -4.21 -13.13 -8.08
CA VAL A 140 -3.02 -13.09 -8.92
C VAL A 140 -1.82 -13.72 -8.20
N TRP A 141 -1.59 -13.36 -6.93
CA TRP A 141 -0.51 -13.92 -6.12
C TRP A 141 -0.61 -15.43 -6.02
N ASN A 142 -1.78 -15.97 -5.61
CA ASN A 142 -1.95 -17.41 -5.46
C ASN A 142 -1.79 -18.16 -6.79
N ALA A 143 -2.35 -17.63 -7.89
CA ALA A 143 -2.16 -18.20 -9.21
C ALA A 143 -0.68 -18.22 -9.64
N ALA A 144 0.02 -17.11 -9.41
CA ALA A 144 1.43 -16.98 -9.74
C ALA A 144 2.32 -17.92 -8.90
N VAL A 145 2.04 -18.06 -7.59
CA VAL A 145 2.73 -19.01 -6.72
C VAL A 145 2.57 -20.44 -7.21
N VAL A 146 1.35 -20.85 -7.61
CA VAL A 146 1.12 -22.20 -8.16
C VAL A 146 1.89 -22.41 -9.45
N VAL A 147 1.85 -21.44 -10.37
CA VAL A 147 2.60 -21.52 -11.65
C VAL A 147 4.11 -21.58 -11.38
N GLY A 148 4.62 -20.73 -10.51
CA GLY A 148 6.03 -20.71 -10.14
C GLY A 148 6.49 -21.99 -9.45
N ALA A 149 5.69 -22.52 -8.52
CA ALA A 149 5.97 -23.77 -7.82
C ALA A 149 6.00 -24.97 -8.80
N ALA A 150 5.07 -25.02 -9.77
CA ALA A 150 5.07 -26.04 -10.80
C ALA A 150 6.30 -25.92 -11.73
N ALA A 151 6.66 -24.69 -12.12
CA ALA A 151 7.86 -24.44 -12.92
C ALA A 151 9.14 -24.81 -12.17
N GLY A 152 9.25 -24.46 -10.89
CA GLY A 152 10.39 -24.80 -10.03
C GLY A 152 10.63 -26.31 -9.92
N GLY A 153 9.54 -27.11 -9.90
CA GLY A 153 9.64 -28.57 -9.90
C GLY A 153 10.14 -29.18 -11.22
N LEU A 154 10.09 -28.44 -12.32
CA LEU A 154 10.62 -28.88 -13.64
C LEU A 154 12.09 -28.50 -13.82
N ILE A 155 12.62 -27.59 -13.01
CA ILE A 155 14.00 -27.13 -13.06
C ILE A 155 14.85 -28.12 -12.25
N GLY A 156 15.51 -29.04 -12.94
CA GLY A 156 16.26 -30.13 -12.30
C GLY A 156 17.57 -29.70 -11.62
N ASP A 157 18.22 -28.64 -12.09
CA ASP A 157 19.46 -28.09 -11.53
C ASP A 157 19.32 -26.59 -11.30
N THR A 158 19.14 -26.24 -10.05
CA THR A 158 18.86 -24.87 -9.60
C THR A 158 20.13 -24.02 -9.56
N ASP A 159 21.28 -24.65 -9.32
CA ASP A 159 22.57 -23.94 -9.20
C ASP A 159 23.06 -23.48 -10.59
N ALA A 160 22.78 -24.29 -11.62
CA ALA A 160 23.10 -23.93 -13.00
C ALA A 160 22.36 -22.70 -13.54
N LEU A 161 21.21 -22.35 -12.90
CA LEU A 161 20.38 -21.18 -13.25
C LEU A 161 20.61 -19.98 -12.32
N GLY A 162 21.53 -20.08 -11.34
CA GLY A 162 21.79 -19.01 -10.38
C GLY A 162 20.57 -18.70 -9.48
N LEU A 163 19.70 -19.68 -9.23
CA LEU A 163 18.52 -19.51 -8.38
C LEU A 163 18.90 -19.31 -6.93
N ASP A 164 20.09 -19.71 -6.50
CA ASP A 164 20.70 -19.40 -5.22
C ASP A 164 20.83 -17.89 -4.98
N ALA A 165 21.15 -17.14 -6.05
CA ALA A 165 21.21 -15.67 -6.00
C ALA A 165 19.82 -15.00 -6.19
N ALA A 166 18.83 -15.69 -6.75
CA ALA A 166 17.52 -15.12 -7.04
C ALA A 166 16.77 -14.69 -5.77
N PHE A 167 16.83 -15.51 -4.72
CA PHE A 167 16.18 -15.20 -3.45
C PHE A 167 16.71 -13.92 -2.78
N PRO A 168 18.02 -13.77 -2.51
CA PRO A 168 18.56 -12.53 -1.98
C PRO A 168 18.34 -11.34 -2.93
N ALA A 169 18.38 -11.55 -4.26
CA ALA A 169 18.12 -10.50 -5.23
C ALA A 169 16.68 -9.98 -5.16
N VAL A 170 15.69 -10.86 -5.03
CA VAL A 170 14.28 -10.47 -4.86
C VAL A 170 14.08 -9.69 -3.55
N LEU A 171 14.64 -10.18 -2.44
CA LEU A 171 14.57 -9.46 -1.16
C LEU A 171 15.22 -8.08 -1.25
N LEU A 172 16.38 -7.99 -1.90
CA LEU A 172 17.06 -6.72 -2.13
C LEU A 172 16.22 -5.77 -2.98
N ALA A 173 15.63 -6.26 -4.06
CA ALA A 173 14.76 -5.46 -4.93
C ALA A 173 13.53 -4.90 -4.19
N LEU A 174 12.95 -5.67 -3.27
CA LEU A 174 11.84 -5.23 -2.41
C LEU A 174 12.26 -4.14 -1.42
N VAL A 175 13.49 -4.17 -0.93
CA VAL A 175 14.00 -3.22 0.08
C VAL A 175 14.58 -1.96 -0.57
N LEU A 176 15.11 -2.04 -1.79
CA LEU A 176 15.78 -0.93 -2.49
C LEU A 176 15.01 0.40 -2.46
N PRO A 177 13.68 0.45 -2.74
CA PRO A 177 12.94 1.71 -2.70
C PRO A 177 12.95 2.36 -1.30
N ALA A 178 12.91 1.56 -0.24
CA ALA A 178 12.93 2.05 1.13
C ALA A 178 14.30 2.59 1.57
N LEU A 179 15.39 2.16 0.92
CA LEU A 179 16.76 2.62 1.20
C LEU A 179 17.04 4.04 0.67
N GLY A 180 16.11 4.65 -0.05
CA GLY A 180 16.18 6.06 -0.44
C GLY A 180 16.19 7.01 0.77
N ASP A 181 15.48 6.66 1.83
CA ASP A 181 15.50 7.41 3.08
C ASP A 181 16.77 7.12 3.89
N ARG A 182 17.46 8.19 4.32
CA ARG A 182 18.73 8.06 5.07
C ARG A 182 18.58 7.29 6.39
N ARG A 183 17.48 7.50 7.11
CA ARG A 183 17.24 6.84 8.41
C ARG A 183 16.99 5.36 8.21
N THR A 184 16.10 5.02 7.29
CA THR A 184 15.80 3.62 6.91
C THR A 184 17.05 2.92 6.43
N ARG A 185 17.87 3.58 5.61
CA ARG A 185 19.15 3.03 5.13
C ARG A 185 20.12 2.76 6.27
N THR A 186 20.26 3.70 7.23
CA THR A 186 21.14 3.52 8.39
C THR A 186 20.66 2.34 9.25
N ALA A 187 19.35 2.26 9.52
CA ALA A 187 18.75 1.15 10.26
C ALA A 187 18.98 -0.19 9.55
N ALA A 188 18.78 -0.24 8.24
CA ALA A 188 19.02 -1.43 7.43
C ALA A 188 20.47 -1.87 7.45
N LEU A 189 21.41 -0.93 7.28
CA LEU A 189 22.85 -1.24 7.30
C LEU A 189 23.31 -1.72 8.67
N VAL A 190 22.86 -1.09 9.76
CA VAL A 190 23.17 -1.54 11.12
C VAL A 190 22.58 -2.91 11.38
N GLY A 191 21.31 -3.12 11.02
CA GLY A 191 20.65 -4.43 11.15
C GLY A 191 21.37 -5.52 10.35
N ALA A 192 21.75 -5.23 9.10
CA ALA A 192 22.51 -6.16 8.27
C ALA A 192 23.90 -6.48 8.86
N ALA A 193 24.63 -5.47 9.35
CA ALA A 193 25.92 -5.67 9.99
C ALA A 193 25.82 -6.54 11.24
N VAL A 194 24.80 -6.31 12.08
CA VAL A 194 24.52 -7.14 13.26
C VAL A 194 24.20 -8.58 12.87
N ALA A 195 23.33 -8.77 11.85
CA ALA A 195 22.96 -10.11 11.38
C ALA A 195 24.18 -10.87 10.85
N VAL A 196 25.00 -10.24 10.00
CA VAL A 196 26.21 -10.85 9.44
C VAL A 196 27.20 -11.20 10.54
N ALA A 197 27.44 -10.30 11.49
CA ALA A 197 28.34 -10.54 12.62
C ALA A 197 27.83 -11.66 13.54
N ALA A 198 26.53 -11.81 13.71
CA ALA A 198 25.93 -12.85 14.53
C ALA A 198 25.90 -14.23 13.87
N THR A 199 25.90 -14.30 12.53
CA THR A 199 25.74 -15.55 11.76
C THR A 199 26.66 -16.70 12.20
N PRO A 200 27.96 -16.49 12.50
CA PRO A 200 28.83 -17.60 12.93
C PRO A 200 28.59 -18.07 14.36
N TYR A 201 27.85 -17.33 15.19
CA TYR A 201 27.70 -17.59 16.62
C TYR A 201 26.32 -18.11 17.01
N VAL A 202 25.32 -17.98 16.16
CA VAL A 202 23.94 -18.32 16.50
C VAL A 202 23.28 -19.22 15.44
N PRO A 203 22.30 -20.05 15.82
CA PRO A 203 21.56 -20.88 14.87
C PRO A 203 20.90 -20.09 13.76
N ALA A 204 20.74 -20.74 12.60
CA ALA A 204 20.07 -20.17 11.43
C ALA A 204 18.66 -19.62 11.80
N GLY A 205 18.34 -18.44 11.28
CA GLY A 205 17.11 -17.69 11.57
C GLY A 205 17.26 -16.66 12.71
N LEU A 206 18.10 -16.89 13.72
CA LEU A 206 18.33 -15.88 14.77
C LEU A 206 19.03 -14.61 14.26
N PRO A 207 19.98 -14.65 13.32
CA PRO A 207 20.58 -13.45 12.76
C PRO A 207 19.54 -12.49 12.17
N VAL A 208 18.48 -13.02 11.53
CA VAL A 208 17.39 -12.21 10.96
C VAL A 208 16.62 -11.48 12.06
N LEU A 209 16.39 -12.13 13.19
CA LEU A 209 15.74 -11.48 14.34
C LEU A 209 16.66 -10.45 15.01
N LEU A 210 17.96 -10.74 15.10
CA LEU A 210 18.93 -9.78 15.62
C LEU A 210 19.09 -8.54 14.75
N ALA A 211 18.83 -8.65 13.44
CA ALA A 211 18.79 -7.48 12.54
C ALA A 211 17.79 -6.42 12.98
N LEU A 212 16.75 -6.79 13.76
CA LEU A 212 15.78 -5.83 14.31
C LEU A 212 16.42 -4.79 15.24
N VAL A 213 17.60 -5.04 15.78
CA VAL A 213 18.38 -4.04 16.52
C VAL A 213 18.60 -2.78 15.69
N GLY A 214 18.70 -2.91 14.36
CA GLY A 214 18.76 -1.77 13.44
C GLY A 214 17.59 -0.79 13.60
N LEU A 215 16.42 -1.25 14.02
CA LEU A 215 15.24 -0.39 14.24
C LEU A 215 15.46 0.64 15.37
N LEU A 216 16.33 0.37 16.32
CA LEU A 216 16.70 1.34 17.37
C LEU A 216 17.35 2.59 16.77
N PHE A 217 17.94 2.47 15.58
CA PHE A 217 18.59 3.54 14.84
C PHE A 217 17.67 4.18 13.78
N ALA A 218 16.50 3.61 13.53
CA ALA A 218 15.52 4.20 12.62
C ALA A 218 14.93 5.53 13.13
N GLY A 219 15.03 5.80 14.44
CA GLY A 219 14.40 6.94 15.08
C GLY A 219 12.86 6.81 15.11
N ARG A 220 12.17 7.80 15.70
CA ARG A 220 10.72 7.87 15.60
C ARG A 220 10.33 8.05 14.12
N PRO A 221 9.31 7.34 13.63
CA PRO A 221 8.78 7.60 12.30
C PRO A 221 8.49 9.10 12.19
N ALA A 222 8.97 9.75 11.14
CA ALA A 222 8.45 11.07 10.80
C ALA A 222 6.94 10.93 10.70
N ALA A 223 6.19 11.82 11.34
CA ALA A 223 4.76 11.90 11.11
C ALA A 223 4.56 11.94 9.57
N PRO A 224 3.57 11.21 9.02
CA PRO A 224 3.36 11.22 7.59
C PRO A 224 3.31 12.68 7.16
N GLU A 225 4.26 13.07 6.32
CA GLU A 225 4.27 14.37 5.68
C GLU A 225 2.91 14.47 4.99
N GLN A 226 2.04 15.32 5.52
CA GLN A 226 0.74 15.58 4.93
C GLN A 226 1.04 15.92 3.48
N ALA A 227 0.55 15.07 2.55
CA ALA A 227 0.67 15.36 1.13
C ALA A 227 0.31 16.84 0.95
N PRO A 228 1.12 17.64 0.22
CA PRO A 228 0.87 19.07 0.11
C PRO A 228 -0.60 19.24 -0.27
N GLU A 229 -1.33 19.91 0.62
CA GLU A 229 -2.72 20.26 0.43
C GLU A 229 -2.81 20.85 -0.97
N GLN A 230 -3.40 20.11 -1.89
CA GLN A 230 -3.56 20.57 -3.27
C GLN A 230 -4.27 21.89 -3.16
N ALA A 231 -3.55 22.97 -3.48
CA ALA A 231 -4.10 24.31 -3.52
C ALA A 231 -5.48 24.24 -4.22
N PRO A 232 -6.52 24.86 -3.65
CA PRO A 232 -7.86 24.75 -4.21
C PRO A 232 -7.76 25.10 -5.70
N LYS A 233 -8.17 24.15 -6.56
CA LYS A 233 -8.30 24.41 -7.99
C LYS A 233 -9.11 25.68 -8.12
N GLN A 234 -8.47 26.77 -8.52
CA GLN A 234 -9.15 27.99 -8.86
C GLN A 234 -10.22 27.62 -9.89
N THR A 235 -11.46 27.68 -9.46
CA THR A 235 -12.61 27.65 -10.37
C THR A 235 -12.35 28.74 -11.40
N PRO A 236 -12.41 28.43 -12.72
CA PRO A 236 -12.27 29.48 -13.71
C PRO A 236 -13.31 30.55 -13.39
N GLU A 237 -12.83 31.72 -13.03
CA GLU A 237 -13.62 32.92 -12.85
C GLU A 237 -14.51 33.07 -14.08
N GLN A 238 -15.82 32.94 -13.90
CA GLN A 238 -16.79 33.19 -14.97
C GLN A 238 -16.53 34.61 -15.49
N ALA A 239 -16.09 34.68 -16.74
CA ALA A 239 -15.99 35.96 -17.47
C ALA A 239 -17.33 36.70 -17.34
N PRO A 240 -17.31 38.00 -17.05
CA PRO A 240 -18.57 38.78 -16.96
C PRO A 240 -19.31 38.69 -18.27
N GLU A 241 -20.53 38.23 -18.20
CA GLU A 241 -21.48 38.14 -19.30
C GLU A 241 -21.63 39.54 -19.96
N ALA A 242 -21.24 39.66 -21.21
CA ALA A 242 -21.34 40.90 -21.99
C ALA A 242 -22.80 41.28 -22.09
N VAL A 243 -23.15 42.41 -21.48
CA VAL A 243 -24.45 43.07 -21.62
C VAL A 243 -24.65 43.43 -23.11
N PRO A 244 -25.73 42.98 -23.76
CA PRO A 244 -26.00 43.39 -25.14
C PRO A 244 -26.38 44.87 -25.19
N ALA A 245 -25.67 45.66 -26.00
CA ALA A 245 -25.98 47.01 -26.31
C ALA A 245 -27.34 47.15 -27.01
N ALA A 246 -28.31 47.68 -26.32
CA ALA A 246 -29.58 48.09 -26.94
C ALA A 246 -29.38 49.40 -27.66
N SER A 247 -29.54 49.34 -28.98
CA SER A 247 -29.62 50.44 -29.89
C SER A 247 -30.97 51.15 -29.82
N GLY A 248 -30.92 52.43 -29.66
CA GLY A 248 -31.75 53.33 -30.47
C GLY A 248 -33.02 53.91 -29.88
N ALA A 249 -32.98 55.23 -29.84
CA ALA A 249 -33.98 56.23 -30.18
C ALA A 249 -34.97 56.73 -29.12
N ALA A 250 -34.65 57.89 -28.64
CA ALA A 250 -35.40 59.16 -28.78
C ALA A 250 -36.73 59.36 -28.05
N THR A 251 -36.72 60.52 -27.40
CA THR A 251 -37.77 61.50 -27.16
C THR A 251 -38.53 61.45 -25.84
N GLY A 252 -38.41 62.58 -25.13
CA GLY A 252 -39.53 63.24 -24.49
C GLY A 252 -39.46 63.52 -22.99
N ALA A 253 -38.98 64.70 -22.66
CA ALA A 253 -39.49 65.70 -21.73
C ALA A 253 -40.01 65.24 -20.35
N GLY A 254 -39.46 65.85 -19.29
CA GLY A 254 -40.34 66.38 -18.23
C GLY A 254 -40.06 65.99 -16.80
N ASN A 255 -39.51 66.93 -16.06
CA ASN A 255 -39.78 67.26 -14.65
C ASN A 255 -39.09 66.46 -13.52
N ALA A 256 -38.21 67.14 -12.86
CA ALA A 256 -37.83 67.00 -11.44
C ALA A 256 -38.88 67.73 -10.55
N PRO A 257 -38.78 67.79 -9.20
CA PRO A 257 -37.90 67.16 -8.23
C PRO A 257 -38.63 66.63 -6.97
N GLY A 258 -37.93 65.93 -6.09
CA GLY A 258 -38.42 65.61 -4.77
C GLY A 258 -37.40 64.94 -3.87
N SER A 259 -36.71 65.74 -3.11
CA SER A 259 -35.89 65.42 -1.95
C SER A 259 -36.66 64.64 -0.86
N GLN A 260 -36.01 63.68 -0.20
CA GLN A 260 -36.06 63.57 1.29
C GLN A 260 -35.01 62.53 1.81
N SER A 261 -34.22 63.06 2.62
CA SER A 261 -33.36 62.75 3.75
C SER A 261 -33.64 61.45 4.55
N VAL A 262 -32.59 60.69 4.80
CA VAL A 262 -32.00 60.12 6.06
C VAL A 262 -32.92 59.93 7.25
N PRO A 263 -32.77 58.88 8.14
CA PRO A 263 -31.59 58.73 8.96
C PRO A 263 -31.09 57.26 9.30
N LEU A 264 -29.82 57.27 9.70
CA LEU A 264 -29.11 56.26 10.49
C LEU A 264 -29.80 55.95 11.81
N THR A 265 -29.82 54.68 12.23
CA THR A 265 -29.73 54.30 13.66
C THR A 265 -28.89 53.01 13.77
N GLU A 266 -27.88 53.17 14.50
CA GLU A 266 -26.98 52.31 15.24
C GLU A 266 -27.74 51.49 16.29
N GLU A 267 -27.47 50.17 16.43
CA GLU A 267 -27.52 49.57 17.76
C GLU A 267 -26.62 48.32 17.83
N VAL A 268 -25.64 48.51 18.65
CA VAL A 268 -24.71 47.55 19.25
C VAL A 268 -25.43 46.70 20.29
N ARG A 269 -25.18 45.38 20.38
CA ARG A 269 -25.03 44.57 21.64
C ARG A 269 -24.71 43.12 21.31
N ARG A 270 -23.49 42.70 21.60
CA ARG A 270 -22.95 41.97 22.77
C ARG A 270 -23.54 40.57 23.03
N CYS A 271 -22.58 39.68 23.07
CA CYS A 271 -22.54 38.30 23.57
C CYS A 271 -23.17 38.09 24.97
N PRO A 272 -23.37 36.88 25.41
CA PRO A 272 -22.29 36.00 25.86
C PRO A 272 -22.04 34.72 25.02
#